data_a16d71b315acf58d37091729dc083137
#
_entry.id   a16d71b315acf58d37091729dc083137
#
_cell.length_a   1.000
_cell.length_b   1.000
_cell.length_c   1.000
_cell.angle_alpha   90.00
_cell.angle_beta   90.00
_cell.angle_gamma   90.00
#
_symmetry.space_group_name_H-M   'P 1'
#
loop_
_entity.id
_entity.type
_entity.pdbx_description
1 polymer ?
#
loop_
_entity_poly.entity_id
_entity_poly.type
_entity_poly.pdbx_seq_one_letter_code
_entity_poly.pdbx_strand_id
1 'polypeptide(L)'
;MAAQREMAWAGIDVGKTHHWACVVNADGKPLLSVKIPNDETEIVAFLANAGALASHLVWAVDIIGAPSALLLALLARAGQSVRYASGRVVAAMSAAYVGEGKTDSKDAYVIAETARLRSDLAVIDADTDLVRNLAVLTAHRADLIADRVRMINRLRDLMTSVFPSLERAFDYSSHKGALVLLTGYASPDRIRRVGQTRLAGWLRNRNVRRSADVAARAITAAKAQSIVLPGQELTASIIAELAGGILALDERLKALDAQIAETFAEHPQAAIVQSMPGFGPFLGASLLVGTGDLRAFSSAGHLAAAAGLVPVPNDSGRRTGNLHRPLRYSRPLRHVFYLSAQTSMMRAGPNRDYYLKKRARGATHSQAIIALARRRVDVLWALLRENRTWTTTPPALAQAT
;
A
#
# COMPACT_ATOMS: atom_id res chain seq x y z
N MET A 1 44.49 22.57 22.68
CA MET A 1 44.33 21.49 21.67
C MET A 1 42.85 21.20 21.58
N ALA A 2 42.13 21.70 20.57
CA ALA A 2 40.77 21.31 20.31
C ALA A 2 40.80 19.85 19.86
N ALA A 3 40.25 18.94 20.67
CA ALA A 3 40.07 17.56 20.27
C ALA A 3 39.25 17.57 18.97
N GLN A 4 39.81 16.99 17.91
CA GLN A 4 39.06 16.67 16.68
C GLN A 4 37.84 15.87 17.11
N ARG A 5 36.65 16.49 17.09
CA ARG A 5 35.42 15.78 17.37
C ARG A 5 35.19 14.77 16.25
N GLU A 6 35.38 13.51 16.59
CA GLU A 6 35.30 12.40 15.67
C GLU A 6 33.88 12.17 15.18
N MET A 7 33.76 11.36 14.14
CA MET A 7 32.47 10.87 13.63
C MET A 7 31.80 9.94 14.65
N ALA A 8 30.50 10.06 14.84
CA ALA A 8 29.72 9.15 15.67
C ALA A 8 28.41 8.71 14.96
N TRP A 9 27.80 7.66 15.47
CA TRP A 9 26.58 7.06 14.91
C TRP A 9 25.51 7.01 15.98
N ALA A 10 24.35 7.57 15.68
CA ALA A 10 23.18 7.60 16.54
C ALA A 10 22.13 6.61 16.01
N GLY A 11 21.85 5.57 16.75
CA GLY A 11 20.78 4.62 16.49
C GLY A 11 19.59 4.90 17.37
N ILE A 12 18.40 4.92 16.79
CA ILE A 12 17.14 5.21 17.49
C ILE A 12 16.17 4.07 17.27
N ASP A 13 15.82 3.36 18.36
CA ASP A 13 14.72 2.42 18.42
C ASP A 13 13.43 3.22 18.63
N VAL A 14 12.54 3.16 17.62
CA VAL A 14 11.38 4.04 17.52
C VAL A 14 10.16 3.41 18.19
N GLY A 15 9.68 4.01 19.28
CA GLY A 15 8.44 3.64 19.96
C GLY A 15 7.32 4.68 19.81
N LYS A 16 6.10 4.31 20.18
CA LYS A 16 4.93 5.21 20.09
C LYS A 16 4.99 6.36 21.12
N THR A 17 5.30 6.03 22.36
CA THR A 17 5.27 6.98 23.49
C THR A 17 6.65 7.50 23.81
N HIS A 18 7.67 6.77 23.49
CA HIS A 18 9.07 7.12 23.69
C HIS A 18 9.94 6.36 22.71
N HIS A 19 11.09 6.95 22.41
CA HIS A 19 12.18 6.33 21.66
C HIS A 19 13.30 5.96 22.61
N TRP A 20 14.17 5.05 22.21
CA TRP A 20 15.45 4.87 22.88
C TRP A 20 16.56 5.22 21.90
N ALA A 21 17.49 6.06 22.30
CA ALA A 21 18.63 6.43 21.47
C ALA A 21 19.95 5.97 22.07
N CYS A 22 20.85 5.52 21.22
CA CYS A 22 22.23 5.21 21.57
C CYS A 22 23.16 5.88 20.56
N VAL A 23 24.16 6.60 21.06
CA VAL A 23 25.23 7.20 20.26
C VAL A 23 26.50 6.43 20.51
N VAL A 24 27.19 5.97 19.45
CA VAL A 24 28.46 5.24 19.55
C VAL A 24 29.60 5.97 18.81
N ASN A 25 30.81 5.82 19.30
CA ASN A 25 32.02 6.32 18.62
C ASN A 25 32.52 5.37 17.52
N ALA A 26 33.64 5.66 16.91
CA ALA A 26 34.25 4.86 15.85
C ALA A 26 34.60 3.42 16.29
N ASP A 27 34.90 3.20 17.57
CA ASP A 27 35.23 1.89 18.15
C ASP A 27 33.95 1.12 18.58
N GLY A 28 32.73 1.67 18.36
CA GLY A 28 31.49 1.07 18.80
C GLY A 28 31.19 1.24 20.30
N LYS A 29 31.96 2.08 21.00
CA LYS A 29 31.75 2.36 22.43
C LYS A 29 30.61 3.36 22.61
N PRO A 30 29.59 3.06 23.45
CA PRO A 30 28.52 3.99 23.72
C PRO A 30 29.01 5.31 24.38
N LEU A 31 28.64 6.42 23.79
CA LEU A 31 28.87 7.78 24.31
C LEU A 31 27.62 8.28 25.06
N LEU A 32 26.43 7.86 24.62
CA LEU A 32 25.15 8.22 25.21
C LEU A 32 24.16 7.05 24.98
N SER A 33 23.35 6.75 26.01
CA SER A 33 22.20 5.85 25.87
C SER A 33 21.07 6.42 26.72
N VAL A 34 19.97 6.80 26.09
CA VAL A 34 18.91 7.56 26.75
C VAL A 34 17.52 7.23 26.19
N LYS A 35 16.55 7.24 27.08
CA LYS A 35 15.12 7.17 26.76
C LYS A 35 14.59 8.56 26.50
N ILE A 36 13.87 8.76 25.39
CA ILE A 36 13.39 10.06 24.92
C ILE A 36 11.87 9.97 24.76
N PRO A 37 11.07 10.74 25.48
CA PRO A 37 9.65 10.88 25.20
C PRO A 37 9.42 11.31 23.76
N ASN A 38 8.35 10.81 23.11
CA ASN A 38 7.99 11.22 21.77
C ASN A 38 7.26 12.58 21.82
N ASP A 39 8.01 13.62 22.17
CA ASP A 39 7.61 15.01 22.37
C ASP A 39 8.64 15.94 21.73
N GLU A 40 8.21 17.06 21.13
CA GLU A 40 9.09 17.96 20.39
C GLU A 40 10.21 18.53 21.28
N THR A 41 9.89 18.96 22.48
CA THR A 41 10.83 19.58 23.41
C THR A 41 11.95 18.60 23.79
N GLU A 42 11.57 17.37 24.13
CA GLU A 42 12.50 16.33 24.56
C GLU A 42 13.39 15.85 23.41
N ILE A 43 12.80 15.70 22.22
CA ILE A 43 13.57 15.33 21.02
C ILE A 43 14.57 16.44 20.66
N VAL A 44 14.17 17.72 20.68
CA VAL A 44 15.06 18.86 20.38
C VAL A 44 16.21 18.91 21.39
N ALA A 45 15.91 18.73 22.67
CA ALA A 45 16.95 18.69 23.72
C ALA A 45 17.93 17.53 23.50
N PHE A 46 17.41 16.35 23.13
CA PHE A 46 18.26 15.20 22.78
C PHE A 46 19.13 15.48 21.55
N LEU A 47 18.59 16.06 20.47
CA LEU A 47 19.36 16.40 19.26
C LEU A 47 20.51 17.36 19.57
N ALA A 48 20.27 18.36 20.43
CA ALA A 48 21.30 19.31 20.88
C ALA A 48 22.40 18.57 21.68
N ASN A 49 22.01 17.72 22.62
CA ASN A 49 22.96 16.93 23.43
C ASN A 49 23.79 15.97 22.58
N ALA A 50 23.17 15.24 21.66
CA ALA A 50 23.86 14.35 20.75
C ALA A 50 24.83 15.10 19.83
N GLY A 51 24.40 16.25 19.28
CA GLY A 51 25.25 17.13 18.45
C GLY A 51 26.47 17.70 19.17
N ALA A 52 26.44 17.76 20.50
CA ALA A 52 27.60 18.19 21.29
C ALA A 52 28.67 17.09 21.42
N LEU A 53 28.36 15.81 21.14
CA LEU A 53 29.26 14.67 21.34
C LEU A 53 30.23 14.47 20.15
N ALA A 54 29.83 14.83 18.93
CA ALA A 54 30.63 14.63 17.73
C ALA A 54 30.42 15.76 16.71
N SER A 55 31.43 15.99 15.86
CA SER A 55 31.33 16.98 14.77
C SER A 55 30.45 16.48 13.61
N HIS A 56 30.38 15.18 13.42
CA HIS A 56 29.54 14.53 12.42
C HIS A 56 28.78 13.36 13.05
N LEU A 57 27.46 13.41 12.97
CA LEU A 57 26.56 12.34 13.40
C LEU A 57 25.88 11.69 12.20
N VAL A 58 25.97 10.37 12.12
CA VAL A 58 25.17 9.56 11.19
C VAL A 58 23.99 9.00 11.97
N TRP A 59 22.81 9.44 11.61
CA TRP A 59 21.56 9.03 12.27
C TRP A 59 20.98 7.78 11.59
N ALA A 60 20.43 6.86 12.38
CA ALA A 60 19.71 5.70 11.89
C ALA A 60 18.47 5.39 12.71
N VAL A 61 17.41 4.97 12.04
CA VAL A 61 16.15 4.53 12.64
C VAL A 61 15.76 3.17 12.06
N ASP A 62 15.03 2.37 12.83
CA ASP A 62 14.54 1.05 12.42
C ASP A 62 13.12 1.06 11.84
N ILE A 63 12.34 2.11 12.08
CA ILE A 63 10.95 2.28 11.65
C ILE A 63 10.77 3.61 10.92
N ILE A 64 10.13 3.54 9.74
CA ILE A 64 9.62 4.68 9.01
C ILE A 64 8.10 4.62 9.06
N GLY A 65 7.45 5.62 9.65
CA GLY A 65 5.99 5.64 9.75
C GLY A 65 5.47 6.59 10.83
N ALA A 66 4.22 6.41 11.25
CA ALA A 66 3.59 7.30 12.22
C ALA A 66 4.39 7.52 13.52
N PRO A 67 4.98 6.49 14.15
CA PRO A 67 5.74 6.71 15.39
C PRO A 67 7.01 7.52 15.22
N SER A 68 7.64 7.50 14.03
CA SER A 68 8.90 8.22 13.76
C SER A 68 8.67 9.61 13.13
N ALA A 69 7.43 9.98 12.80
CA ALA A 69 7.14 11.15 11.99
C ALA A 69 7.66 12.47 12.61
N LEU A 70 7.43 12.67 13.91
CA LEU A 70 7.91 13.86 14.62
C LEU A 70 9.45 13.89 14.69
N LEU A 71 10.07 12.78 15.07
CA LEU A 71 11.53 12.64 15.13
C LEU A 71 12.18 12.92 13.77
N LEU A 72 11.69 12.31 12.69
CA LEU A 72 12.22 12.51 11.35
C LEU A 72 12.04 13.94 10.85
N ALA A 73 10.92 14.59 11.18
CA ALA A 73 10.69 16.00 10.85
C ALA A 73 11.66 16.92 11.56
N LEU A 74 11.95 16.67 12.84
CA LEU A 74 12.91 17.46 13.63
C LEU A 74 14.35 17.24 13.18
N LEU A 75 14.74 16.00 12.84
CA LEU A 75 16.04 15.69 12.24
C LEU A 75 16.21 16.40 10.89
N ALA A 76 15.20 16.35 10.02
CA ALA A 76 15.22 17.05 8.73
C ALA A 76 15.32 18.57 8.90
N ARG A 77 14.57 19.16 9.84
CA ARG A 77 14.65 20.58 10.18
C ARG A 77 16.03 20.99 10.72
N ALA A 78 16.70 20.09 11.41
CA ALA A 78 18.07 20.25 11.86
C ALA A 78 19.14 19.95 10.78
N GLY A 79 18.72 19.69 9.52
CA GLY A 79 19.62 19.41 8.40
C GLY A 79 20.33 18.05 8.51
N GLN A 80 19.81 17.14 9.34
CA GLN A 80 20.44 15.83 9.56
C GLN A 80 19.99 14.80 8.52
N SER A 81 20.95 14.04 7.99
CA SER A 81 20.69 12.91 7.12
C SER A 81 20.44 11.65 7.94
N VAL A 82 19.34 10.95 7.71
CA VAL A 82 18.92 9.77 8.45
C VAL A 82 18.99 8.54 7.57
N ARG A 83 19.52 7.44 8.10
CA ARG A 83 19.57 6.13 7.41
C ARG A 83 18.47 5.20 7.93
N TYR A 84 17.97 4.36 7.06
CA TYR A 84 16.99 3.35 7.41
C TYR A 84 17.66 1.99 7.66
N ALA A 85 17.66 1.55 8.90
CA ALA A 85 18.09 0.23 9.31
C ALA A 85 16.85 -0.65 9.51
N SER A 86 16.37 -1.33 8.45
CA SER A 86 15.12 -2.11 8.56
C SER A 86 15.19 -3.12 9.72
N GLY A 87 14.08 -3.35 10.40
CA GLY A 87 14.00 -4.26 11.57
C GLY A 87 14.57 -5.66 11.30
N ARG A 88 14.54 -6.13 10.05
CA ARG A 88 15.21 -7.37 9.66
C ARG A 88 16.75 -7.27 9.65
N VAL A 89 17.29 -6.14 9.21
CA VAL A 89 18.73 -5.90 9.25
C VAL A 89 19.18 -5.81 10.69
N VAL A 90 18.43 -5.07 11.51
CA VAL A 90 18.67 -4.96 12.95
C VAL A 90 18.60 -6.32 13.63
N ALA A 91 17.59 -7.15 13.34
CA ALA A 91 17.47 -8.49 13.90
C ALA A 91 18.65 -9.41 13.49
N ALA A 92 19.12 -9.34 12.23
CA ALA A 92 20.28 -10.08 11.77
C ALA A 92 21.57 -9.62 12.45
N MET A 93 21.74 -8.31 12.64
CA MET A 93 22.87 -7.74 13.37
C MET A 93 22.80 -8.08 14.87
N SER A 94 21.62 -8.03 15.49
CA SER A 94 21.42 -8.38 16.89
C SER A 94 21.84 -9.82 17.19
N ALA A 95 21.66 -10.74 16.26
CA ALA A 95 22.09 -12.13 16.39
C ALA A 95 23.62 -12.31 16.47
N ALA A 96 24.40 -11.31 16.03
CA ALA A 96 25.87 -11.32 16.12
C ALA A 96 26.37 -10.85 17.50
N TYR A 97 25.51 -10.30 18.36
CA TYR A 97 25.87 -9.82 19.69
C TYR A 97 25.46 -10.81 20.78
N VAL A 98 26.31 -10.94 21.79
CA VAL A 98 26.09 -11.86 22.92
C VAL A 98 24.93 -11.37 23.80
N GLY A 99 24.09 -12.30 24.22
CA GLY A 99 22.97 -12.07 25.14
C GLY A 99 21.61 -12.16 24.48
N GLU A 100 20.70 -12.94 25.06
CA GLU A 100 19.33 -13.19 24.57
C GLU A 100 18.30 -12.12 25.00
N GLY A 101 18.68 -11.25 25.94
CA GLY A 101 17.76 -10.21 26.45
C GLY A 101 17.43 -9.18 25.37
N LYS A 102 16.12 -8.95 25.15
CA LYS A 102 15.60 -7.87 24.33
C LYS A 102 15.28 -6.68 25.22
N THR A 103 15.94 -5.54 24.95
CA THR A 103 15.65 -4.25 25.58
C THR A 103 15.77 -3.15 24.54
N ASP A 104 14.96 -2.10 24.66
CA ASP A 104 14.99 -0.94 23.76
C ASP A 104 16.40 -0.32 23.69
N SER A 105 17.13 -0.31 24.81
CA SER A 105 18.51 0.14 24.89
C SER A 105 19.47 -0.69 24.02
N LYS A 106 19.31 -2.02 24.03
CA LYS A 106 20.10 -2.93 23.20
C LYS A 106 19.74 -2.76 21.72
N ASP A 107 18.44 -2.61 21.42
CA ASP A 107 17.98 -2.43 20.05
C ASP A 107 18.51 -1.11 19.47
N ALA A 108 18.48 0.00 20.23
CA ALA A 108 19.08 1.27 19.82
C ALA A 108 20.60 1.16 19.60
N TYR A 109 21.32 0.45 20.47
CA TYR A 109 22.75 0.18 20.28
C TYR A 109 23.01 -0.60 18.99
N VAL A 110 22.25 -1.66 18.72
CA VAL A 110 22.39 -2.46 17.48
C VAL A 110 22.06 -1.65 16.24
N ILE A 111 21.10 -0.71 16.30
CA ILE A 111 20.81 0.21 15.20
C ILE A 111 22.01 1.14 14.95
N ALA A 112 22.62 1.70 16.00
CA ALA A 112 23.80 2.55 15.88
C ALA A 112 24.99 1.77 15.26
N GLU A 113 25.27 0.58 15.76
CA GLU A 113 26.29 -0.30 15.23
C GLU A 113 26.03 -0.74 13.78
N THR A 114 24.76 -0.98 13.44
CA THR A 114 24.36 -1.25 12.06
C THR A 114 24.70 -0.07 11.14
N ALA A 115 24.44 1.16 11.58
CA ALA A 115 24.77 2.36 10.82
C ALA A 115 26.29 2.59 10.72
N ARG A 116 27.05 2.20 11.75
CA ARG A 116 28.51 2.30 11.78
C ARG A 116 29.16 1.32 10.82
N LEU A 117 28.70 0.06 10.81
CA LEU A 117 29.33 -1.02 10.05
C LEU A 117 28.84 -1.11 8.59
N ARG A 118 27.70 -0.51 8.26
CA ARG A 118 27.07 -0.61 6.93
C ARG A 118 26.97 0.74 6.25
N SER A 119 27.63 0.89 5.13
CA SER A 119 27.58 2.07 4.27
C SER A 119 26.42 2.02 3.25
N ASP A 120 25.80 0.85 3.06
CA ASP A 120 24.76 0.58 2.06
C ASP A 120 23.32 0.80 2.56
N LEU A 121 23.14 1.35 3.77
CA LEU A 121 21.83 1.71 4.28
C LEU A 121 21.23 2.86 3.47
N ALA A 122 19.97 2.69 3.09
CA ALA A 122 19.24 3.73 2.37
C ALA A 122 19.13 5.01 3.22
N VAL A 123 19.45 6.14 2.63
CA VAL A 123 19.17 7.45 3.24
C VAL A 123 17.67 7.71 3.14
N ILE A 124 17.08 8.14 4.24
CA ILE A 124 15.69 8.61 4.25
C ILE A 124 15.73 10.03 3.70
N ASP A 125 15.35 10.20 2.44
CA ASP A 125 15.04 11.52 1.94
C ASP A 125 13.81 12.04 2.70
N ALA A 126 13.86 13.31 3.08
CA ALA A 126 12.66 13.99 3.56
C ALA A 126 11.64 13.94 2.41
N ASP A 127 10.68 13.01 2.48
CA ASP A 127 9.58 12.97 1.56
C ASP A 127 9.02 14.38 1.41
N THR A 128 8.81 14.81 0.19
CA THR A 128 8.08 16.06 -0.05
C THR A 128 6.71 15.93 0.63
N ASP A 129 6.18 17.04 1.15
CA ASP A 129 4.83 17.04 1.75
C ASP A 129 3.80 16.38 0.84
N LEU A 130 3.99 16.50 -0.46
CA LEU A 130 3.18 15.85 -1.48
C LEU A 130 3.19 14.31 -1.36
N VAL A 131 4.36 13.68 -1.25
CA VAL A 131 4.46 12.21 -1.13
C VAL A 131 3.91 11.74 0.22
N ARG A 132 4.11 12.51 1.29
CA ARG A 132 3.50 12.24 2.61
C ARG A 132 1.97 12.32 2.56
N ASN A 133 1.43 13.35 1.92
CA ASN A 133 -0.01 13.49 1.73
C ASN A 133 -0.58 12.30 0.93
N LEU A 134 0.07 11.91 -0.16
CA LEU A 134 -0.31 10.72 -0.92
C LEU A 134 -0.23 9.44 -0.09
N ALA A 135 0.76 9.30 0.79
CA ALA A 135 0.88 8.14 1.68
C ALA A 135 -0.30 8.06 2.66
N VAL A 136 -0.68 9.18 3.28
CA VAL A 136 -1.84 9.26 4.18
C VAL A 136 -3.14 8.94 3.43
N LEU A 137 -3.36 9.55 2.27
CA LEU A 137 -4.58 9.36 1.48
C LEU A 137 -4.70 7.90 0.98
N THR A 138 -3.62 7.31 0.47
CA THR A 138 -3.63 5.94 -0.04
C THR A 138 -3.79 4.90 1.08
N ALA A 139 -3.20 5.14 2.26
CA ALA A 139 -3.40 4.30 3.44
C ALA A 139 -4.85 4.36 3.92
N HIS A 140 -5.41 5.57 4.07
CA HIS A 140 -6.82 5.74 4.46
C HIS A 140 -7.79 5.08 3.47
N ARG A 141 -7.49 5.17 2.17
CA ARG A 141 -8.26 4.45 1.14
C ARG A 141 -8.23 2.94 1.34
N ALA A 142 -7.07 2.39 1.66
CA ALA A 142 -6.95 0.94 1.91
C ALA A 142 -7.78 0.50 3.13
N ASP A 143 -7.82 1.31 4.18
CA ASP A 143 -8.64 1.07 5.37
C ASP A 143 -10.14 1.09 5.03
N LEU A 144 -10.60 2.11 4.28
CA LEU A 144 -12.01 2.18 3.86
C LEU A 144 -12.42 0.99 2.97
N ILE A 145 -11.54 0.53 2.08
CA ILE A 145 -11.78 -0.69 1.28
C ILE A 145 -11.91 -1.92 2.18
N ALA A 146 -11.03 -2.05 3.18
CA ALA A 146 -11.10 -3.16 4.13
C ALA A 146 -12.40 -3.13 4.96
N ASP A 147 -12.82 -1.93 5.41
CA ASP A 147 -14.10 -1.73 6.09
C ASP A 147 -15.29 -2.14 5.21
N ARG A 148 -15.28 -1.70 3.95
CA ARG A 148 -16.30 -2.05 2.96
C ARG A 148 -16.43 -3.56 2.79
N VAL A 149 -15.30 -4.26 2.64
CA VAL A 149 -15.27 -5.73 2.51
C VAL A 149 -15.84 -6.40 3.77
N ARG A 150 -15.45 -5.93 4.96
CA ARG A 150 -15.99 -6.45 6.23
C ARG A 150 -17.52 -6.26 6.33
N MET A 151 -18.01 -5.08 5.94
CA MET A 151 -19.45 -4.80 5.97
C MET A 151 -20.23 -5.66 4.97
N ILE A 152 -19.72 -5.85 3.75
CA ILE A 152 -20.34 -6.73 2.74
C ILE A 152 -20.42 -8.17 3.25
N ASN A 153 -19.33 -8.70 3.82
CA ASN A 153 -19.33 -10.06 4.35
C ASN A 153 -20.37 -10.23 5.47
N ARG A 154 -20.40 -9.28 6.43
CA ARG A 154 -21.41 -9.29 7.50
C ARG A 154 -22.84 -9.18 6.97
N LEU A 155 -23.08 -8.32 5.98
CA LEU A 155 -24.37 -8.20 5.32
C LEU A 155 -24.81 -9.52 4.68
N ARG A 156 -23.91 -10.20 3.96
CA ARG A 156 -24.20 -11.49 3.32
C ARG A 156 -24.48 -12.59 4.35
N ASP A 157 -23.71 -12.64 5.45
CA ASP A 157 -23.93 -13.60 6.54
C ASP A 157 -25.33 -13.43 7.16
N LEU A 158 -25.74 -12.19 7.46
CA LEU A 158 -27.07 -11.89 7.97
C LEU A 158 -28.17 -12.23 6.96
N MET A 159 -27.96 -11.90 5.68
CA MET A 159 -28.92 -12.24 4.62
C MET A 159 -29.03 -13.77 4.46
N THR A 160 -27.94 -14.51 4.53
CA THR A 160 -27.97 -15.97 4.45
C THR A 160 -28.81 -16.57 5.60
N SER A 161 -28.83 -15.95 6.77
CA SER A 161 -29.58 -16.42 7.92
C SER A 161 -31.08 -16.17 7.83
N VAL A 162 -31.53 -15.09 7.15
CA VAL A 162 -32.96 -14.70 7.14
C VAL A 162 -33.58 -14.65 5.74
N PHE A 163 -32.78 -14.44 4.69
CA PHE A 163 -33.27 -14.30 3.32
C PHE A 163 -32.28 -14.86 2.27
N PRO A 164 -31.95 -16.16 2.32
CA PRO A 164 -30.92 -16.78 1.48
C PRO A 164 -31.21 -16.71 -0.03
N SER A 165 -32.48 -16.66 -0.44
CA SER A 165 -32.85 -16.54 -1.85
C SER A 165 -32.54 -15.15 -2.41
N LEU A 166 -32.62 -14.09 -1.62
CA LEU A 166 -32.24 -12.74 -2.03
C LEU A 166 -30.71 -12.57 -1.98
N GLU A 167 -30.04 -13.21 -1.02
CA GLU A 167 -28.57 -13.23 -0.97
C GLU A 167 -28.00 -13.75 -2.29
N ARG A 168 -28.48 -14.88 -2.79
CA ARG A 168 -28.05 -15.46 -4.07
C ARG A 168 -28.50 -14.68 -5.30
N ALA A 169 -29.51 -13.82 -5.18
CA ALA A 169 -30.03 -13.08 -6.31
C ALA A 169 -29.10 -12.00 -6.84
N PHE A 170 -28.18 -11.45 -6.01
CA PHE A 170 -27.33 -10.34 -6.39
C PHE A 170 -25.90 -10.48 -5.87
N ASP A 171 -24.94 -9.91 -6.60
CA ASP A 171 -23.59 -9.68 -6.09
C ASP A 171 -23.53 -8.31 -5.41
N TYR A 172 -23.56 -8.29 -4.08
CA TYR A 172 -23.57 -7.06 -3.27
C TYR A 172 -22.21 -6.33 -3.28
N SER A 173 -21.17 -6.92 -3.78
CA SER A 173 -19.87 -6.27 -3.94
C SER A 173 -19.85 -5.27 -5.09
N SER A 174 -20.63 -5.53 -6.14
CA SER A 174 -20.64 -4.75 -7.39
C SER A 174 -21.99 -4.13 -7.75
N HIS A 175 -23.10 -4.62 -7.18
CA HIS A 175 -24.45 -4.23 -7.57
C HIS A 175 -25.05 -3.17 -6.65
N LYS A 176 -24.73 -1.87 -6.89
CA LYS A 176 -25.24 -0.73 -6.11
C LYS A 176 -26.77 -0.73 -5.95
N GLY A 177 -27.52 -1.10 -7.00
CA GLY A 177 -28.99 -1.14 -6.95
C GLY A 177 -29.55 -2.17 -5.96
N ALA A 178 -28.83 -3.29 -5.73
CA ALA A 178 -29.21 -4.27 -4.72
C ALA A 178 -28.96 -3.76 -3.29
N LEU A 179 -27.89 -3.00 -3.07
CA LEU A 179 -27.67 -2.31 -1.79
C LEU A 179 -28.76 -1.28 -1.52
N VAL A 180 -29.13 -0.47 -2.54
CA VAL A 180 -30.26 0.47 -2.42
C VAL A 180 -31.55 -0.26 -2.09
N LEU A 181 -31.85 -1.41 -2.71
CA LEU A 181 -33.01 -2.21 -2.38
C LEU A 181 -33.06 -2.54 -0.87
N LEU A 182 -31.93 -3.00 -0.31
CA LEU A 182 -31.84 -3.43 1.09
C LEU A 182 -32.05 -2.30 2.08
N THR A 183 -31.80 -1.04 1.72
CA THR A 183 -32.06 0.10 2.63
C THR A 183 -33.55 0.29 2.97
N GLY A 184 -34.46 -0.28 2.20
CA GLY A 184 -35.90 -0.18 2.45
C GLY A 184 -36.62 -1.53 2.52
N TYR A 185 -36.07 -2.54 1.87
CA TYR A 185 -36.75 -3.82 1.67
C TYR A 185 -35.79 -4.99 1.90
N ALA A 186 -35.54 -5.33 3.16
CA ALA A 186 -34.62 -6.39 3.56
C ALA A 186 -35.30 -7.68 4.05
N SER A 187 -36.66 -7.78 3.95
CA SER A 187 -37.40 -8.97 4.33
C SER A 187 -38.33 -9.46 3.21
N PRO A 188 -38.57 -10.81 3.11
CA PRO A 188 -39.44 -11.37 2.09
C PRO A 188 -40.84 -10.78 2.12
N ASP A 189 -41.42 -10.61 3.31
CA ASP A 189 -42.79 -10.13 3.48
C ASP A 189 -43.01 -8.70 3.00
N ARG A 190 -42.03 -7.81 3.33
CA ARG A 190 -42.09 -6.41 2.87
C ARG A 190 -42.00 -6.33 1.35
N ILE A 191 -41.17 -7.17 0.72
CA ILE A 191 -41.03 -7.21 -0.74
C ILE A 191 -42.29 -7.77 -1.40
N ARG A 192 -42.89 -8.85 -0.86
CA ARG A 192 -44.16 -9.41 -1.39
C ARG A 192 -45.30 -8.39 -1.26
N ARG A 193 -45.43 -7.72 -0.10
CA ARG A 193 -46.49 -6.77 0.19
C ARG A 193 -46.45 -5.54 -0.70
N VAL A 194 -45.24 -5.01 -1.00
CA VAL A 194 -45.11 -3.82 -1.88
C VAL A 194 -45.41 -4.15 -3.33
N GLY A 195 -45.13 -5.36 -3.78
CA GLY A 195 -45.34 -5.79 -5.16
C GLY A 195 -44.32 -5.19 -6.15
N GLN A 196 -44.22 -5.82 -7.33
CA GLN A 196 -43.14 -5.52 -8.30
C GLN A 196 -43.18 -4.08 -8.82
N THR A 197 -44.38 -3.58 -9.20
CA THR A 197 -44.53 -2.27 -9.83
C THR A 197 -44.17 -1.13 -8.87
N ARG A 198 -44.67 -1.20 -7.63
CA ARG A 198 -44.33 -0.18 -6.61
C ARG A 198 -42.88 -0.25 -6.21
N LEU A 199 -42.29 -1.45 -6.09
CA LEU A 199 -40.88 -1.64 -5.79
C LEU A 199 -40.00 -1.06 -6.90
N ALA A 200 -40.31 -1.32 -8.17
CA ALA A 200 -39.60 -0.74 -9.31
C ALA A 200 -39.70 0.80 -9.32
N GLY A 201 -40.84 1.37 -9.00
CA GLY A 201 -41.03 2.82 -8.85
C GLY A 201 -40.15 3.38 -7.72
N TRP A 202 -40.16 2.74 -6.55
CA TRP A 202 -39.35 3.15 -5.39
C TRP A 202 -37.84 3.14 -5.69
N LEU A 203 -37.36 2.12 -6.42
CA LEU A 203 -35.97 2.01 -6.88
C LEU A 203 -35.63 3.07 -7.92
N ARG A 204 -36.56 3.36 -8.87
CA ARG A 204 -36.36 4.39 -9.89
C ARG A 204 -36.19 5.77 -9.27
N ASN A 205 -36.99 6.10 -8.26
CA ASN A 205 -36.90 7.36 -7.53
C ASN A 205 -35.59 7.53 -6.75
N ARG A 206 -34.83 6.45 -6.60
CA ARG A 206 -33.48 6.41 -6.00
C ARG A 206 -32.37 6.22 -7.04
N ASN A 207 -32.68 6.54 -8.30
CA ASN A 207 -31.75 6.48 -9.42
C ASN A 207 -31.13 5.07 -9.66
N VAL A 208 -31.86 4.00 -9.32
CA VAL A 208 -31.41 2.64 -9.62
C VAL A 208 -31.62 2.35 -11.08
N ARG A 209 -30.54 2.14 -11.83
CA ARG A 209 -30.60 1.69 -13.21
C ARG A 209 -31.22 0.30 -13.28
N ARG A 210 -32.05 0.02 -14.31
CA ARG A 210 -32.74 -1.27 -14.50
C ARG A 210 -33.60 -1.64 -13.27
N SER A 211 -34.26 -0.66 -12.66
CA SER A 211 -35.08 -0.82 -11.47
C SER A 211 -36.16 -1.91 -11.60
N ALA A 212 -36.71 -2.08 -12.79
CA ALA A 212 -37.68 -3.14 -13.08
C ALA A 212 -37.08 -4.56 -12.96
N ASP A 213 -35.87 -4.76 -13.46
CA ASP A 213 -35.14 -6.03 -13.36
C ASP A 213 -34.78 -6.35 -11.89
N VAL A 214 -34.26 -5.36 -11.17
CA VAL A 214 -33.96 -5.52 -9.74
C VAL A 214 -35.22 -5.88 -8.95
N ALA A 215 -36.33 -5.19 -9.20
CA ALA A 215 -37.62 -5.47 -8.55
C ALA A 215 -38.11 -6.88 -8.89
N ALA A 216 -38.05 -7.30 -10.16
CA ALA A 216 -38.51 -8.62 -10.58
C ALA A 216 -37.69 -9.75 -9.88
N ARG A 217 -36.39 -9.63 -9.85
CA ARG A 217 -35.49 -10.59 -9.16
C ARG A 217 -35.77 -10.62 -7.66
N ALA A 218 -35.99 -9.48 -7.03
CA ALA A 218 -36.31 -9.40 -5.61
C ALA A 218 -37.67 -10.05 -5.30
N ILE A 219 -38.71 -9.83 -6.13
CA ILE A 219 -40.01 -10.48 -5.98
C ILE A 219 -39.92 -11.99 -6.17
N THR A 220 -39.14 -12.45 -7.15
CA THR A 220 -38.90 -13.89 -7.37
C THR A 220 -38.25 -14.52 -6.13
N ALA A 221 -37.21 -13.88 -5.58
CA ALA A 221 -36.57 -14.34 -4.35
C ALA A 221 -37.54 -14.33 -3.14
N ALA A 222 -38.37 -13.30 -3.00
CA ALA A 222 -39.33 -13.18 -1.91
C ALA A 222 -40.47 -14.22 -1.98
N LYS A 223 -40.87 -14.61 -3.19
CA LYS A 223 -41.87 -15.69 -3.40
C LYS A 223 -41.33 -17.07 -3.06
N ALA A 224 -40.02 -17.28 -3.14
CA ALA A 224 -39.36 -18.53 -2.79
C ALA A 224 -39.29 -18.80 -1.29
N GLN A 225 -39.67 -17.84 -0.43
CA GLN A 225 -39.66 -17.97 1.03
C GLN A 225 -41.00 -17.52 1.62
N SER A 226 -41.77 -18.46 2.16
CA SER A 226 -43.06 -18.18 2.82
C SER A 226 -42.95 -18.06 4.33
N ILE A 227 -41.95 -18.74 4.93
CA ILE A 227 -41.75 -18.82 6.38
C ILE A 227 -41.10 -17.55 6.89
N VAL A 228 -41.63 -17.03 8.01
CA VAL A 228 -41.01 -15.95 8.78
C VAL A 228 -40.06 -16.59 9.81
N LEU A 229 -38.81 -16.18 9.77
CA LEU A 229 -37.79 -16.70 10.67
C LEU A 229 -37.73 -15.90 12.00
N PRO A 230 -37.38 -16.54 13.14
CA PRO A 230 -37.17 -15.82 14.40
C PRO A 230 -36.15 -14.71 14.25
N GLY A 231 -36.41 -13.53 14.79
CA GLY A 231 -35.49 -12.40 14.73
C GLY A 231 -35.40 -11.69 13.36
N GLN A 232 -36.19 -12.12 12.35
CA GLN A 232 -36.14 -11.61 10.98
C GLN A 232 -36.30 -10.08 10.90
N GLU A 233 -37.20 -9.47 11.66
CA GLU A 233 -37.43 -8.03 11.63
C GLU A 233 -36.21 -7.24 12.14
N LEU A 234 -35.62 -7.67 13.27
CA LEU A 234 -34.42 -7.04 13.80
C LEU A 234 -33.24 -7.22 12.86
N THR A 235 -33.05 -8.42 12.32
CA THR A 235 -31.99 -8.69 11.34
C THR A 235 -32.19 -7.85 10.06
N ALA A 236 -33.42 -7.70 9.60
CA ALA A 236 -33.72 -6.86 8.44
C ALA A 236 -33.37 -5.37 8.68
N SER A 237 -33.55 -4.86 9.89
CA SER A 237 -33.13 -3.49 10.24
C SER A 237 -31.61 -3.33 10.21
N ILE A 238 -30.85 -4.31 10.74
CA ILE A 238 -29.38 -4.31 10.71
C ILE A 238 -28.86 -4.44 9.26
N ILE A 239 -29.50 -5.28 8.42
CA ILE A 239 -29.18 -5.38 6.99
C ILE A 239 -29.36 -4.03 6.29
N ALA A 240 -30.45 -3.32 6.59
CA ALA A 240 -30.72 -2.00 6.01
C ALA A 240 -29.67 -0.96 6.44
N GLU A 241 -29.26 -0.97 7.70
CA GLU A 241 -28.19 -0.13 8.25
C GLU A 241 -26.85 -0.43 7.56
N LEU A 242 -26.46 -1.70 7.46
CA LEU A 242 -25.22 -2.11 6.79
C LEU A 242 -25.23 -1.70 5.30
N ALA A 243 -26.36 -1.89 4.60
CA ALA A 243 -26.47 -1.48 3.21
C ALA A 243 -26.32 0.04 3.04
N GLY A 244 -26.92 0.82 3.93
CA GLY A 244 -26.73 2.28 3.97
C GLY A 244 -25.29 2.68 4.25
N GLY A 245 -24.64 2.02 5.21
CA GLY A 245 -23.23 2.24 5.54
C GLY A 245 -22.29 1.91 4.38
N ILE A 246 -22.53 0.81 3.64
CA ILE A 246 -21.75 0.47 2.45
C ILE A 246 -21.90 1.54 1.36
N LEU A 247 -23.12 2.02 1.12
CA LEU A 247 -23.35 3.10 0.16
C LEU A 247 -22.65 4.40 0.55
N ALA A 248 -22.67 4.74 1.84
CA ALA A 248 -21.95 5.91 2.35
C ALA A 248 -20.40 5.75 2.20
N LEU A 249 -19.88 4.55 2.45
CA LEU A 249 -18.46 4.24 2.19
C LEU A 249 -18.10 4.38 0.71
N ASP A 250 -18.99 3.94 -0.20
CA ASP A 250 -18.76 4.09 -1.65
C ASP A 250 -18.66 5.57 -2.07
N GLU A 251 -19.47 6.45 -1.50
CA GLU A 251 -19.37 7.89 -1.78
C GLU A 251 -18.11 8.51 -1.14
N ARG A 252 -17.72 8.09 0.07
CA ARG A 252 -16.45 8.52 0.68
C ARG A 252 -15.24 8.07 -0.13
N LEU A 253 -15.23 6.83 -0.61
CA LEU A 253 -14.16 6.31 -1.47
C LEU A 253 -14.06 7.10 -2.77
N LYS A 254 -15.20 7.45 -3.38
CA LYS A 254 -15.22 8.28 -4.59
C LYS A 254 -14.64 9.68 -4.36
N ALA A 255 -14.98 10.33 -3.24
CA ALA A 255 -14.41 11.62 -2.88
C ALA A 255 -12.89 11.52 -2.62
N LEU A 256 -12.47 10.48 -1.92
CA LEU A 256 -11.06 10.24 -1.63
C LEU A 256 -10.26 9.91 -2.91
N ASP A 257 -10.84 9.16 -3.85
CA ASP A 257 -10.20 8.89 -5.15
C ASP A 257 -10.01 10.18 -5.97
N ALA A 258 -10.95 11.12 -5.89
CA ALA A 258 -10.80 12.43 -6.52
C ALA A 258 -9.66 13.24 -5.86
N GLN A 259 -9.60 13.26 -4.52
CA GLN A 259 -8.53 13.94 -3.79
C GLN A 259 -7.15 13.34 -4.08
N ILE A 260 -7.05 12.00 -4.14
CA ILE A 260 -5.80 11.32 -4.54
C ILE A 260 -5.39 11.74 -5.96
N ALA A 261 -6.34 11.80 -6.89
CA ALA A 261 -6.06 12.18 -8.28
C ALA A 261 -5.56 13.63 -8.39
N GLU A 262 -6.17 14.55 -7.64
CA GLU A 262 -5.80 15.95 -7.58
C GLU A 262 -4.39 16.13 -6.98
N THR A 263 -4.15 15.57 -5.79
CA THR A 263 -2.83 15.62 -5.14
C THR A 263 -1.75 14.93 -6.00
N PHE A 264 -2.07 13.80 -6.63
CA PHE A 264 -1.11 13.11 -7.50
C PHE A 264 -0.75 13.95 -8.74
N ALA A 265 -1.70 14.69 -9.32
CA ALA A 265 -1.48 15.51 -10.49
C ALA A 265 -0.45 16.64 -10.26
N GLU A 266 -0.24 17.06 -9.01
CA GLU A 266 0.78 18.06 -8.64
C GLU A 266 2.22 17.51 -8.78
N HIS A 267 2.39 16.16 -8.82
CA HIS A 267 3.72 15.58 -8.90
C HIS A 267 4.32 15.73 -10.30
N PRO A 268 5.60 16.17 -10.46
CA PRO A 268 6.21 16.40 -11.77
C PRO A 268 6.17 15.20 -12.73
N GLN A 269 6.20 13.99 -12.20
CA GLN A 269 6.17 12.74 -12.97
C GLN A 269 4.77 12.18 -13.19
N ALA A 270 3.71 12.83 -12.67
CA ALA A 270 2.34 12.32 -12.74
C ALA A 270 1.89 12.05 -14.19
N ALA A 271 2.11 13.01 -15.08
CA ALA A 271 1.74 12.89 -16.49
C ALA A 271 2.44 11.70 -17.18
N ILE A 272 3.72 11.48 -16.88
CA ILE A 272 4.49 10.35 -17.42
C ILE A 272 3.93 9.02 -16.94
N VAL A 273 3.72 8.88 -15.64
CA VAL A 273 3.19 7.65 -15.02
C VAL A 273 1.79 7.35 -15.56
N GLN A 274 0.90 8.35 -15.60
CA GLN A 274 -0.47 8.17 -16.09
C GLN A 274 -0.57 7.86 -17.58
N SER A 275 0.39 8.32 -18.38
CA SER A 275 0.40 8.02 -19.81
C SER A 275 0.50 6.53 -20.10
N MET A 276 1.04 5.76 -19.16
CA MET A 276 1.27 4.34 -19.33
C MET A 276 -0.01 3.54 -19.10
N PRO A 277 -0.48 2.73 -20.09
CA PRO A 277 -1.74 1.99 -19.97
C PRO A 277 -1.83 1.17 -18.69
N GLY A 278 -2.93 1.28 -17.94
CA GLY A 278 -3.15 0.57 -16.70
C GLY A 278 -2.57 1.26 -15.44
N PHE A 279 -2.02 2.46 -15.57
CA PHE A 279 -1.75 3.34 -14.44
C PHE A 279 -2.82 4.43 -14.37
N GLY A 280 -3.72 4.32 -13.40
CA GLY A 280 -4.60 5.43 -13.00
C GLY A 280 -3.98 6.23 -11.85
N PRO A 281 -4.63 7.33 -11.41
CA PRO A 281 -4.11 8.20 -10.35
C PRO A 281 -3.76 7.43 -9.07
N PHE A 282 -4.62 6.54 -8.61
CA PHE A 282 -4.39 5.74 -7.41
C PHE A 282 -3.14 4.84 -7.51
N LEU A 283 -2.96 4.13 -8.64
CA LEU A 283 -1.77 3.29 -8.82
C LEU A 283 -0.51 4.14 -9.01
N GLY A 284 -0.63 5.31 -9.64
CA GLY A 284 0.45 6.29 -9.75
C GLY A 284 0.88 6.83 -8.39
N ALA A 285 -0.07 7.26 -7.57
CA ALA A 285 0.17 7.69 -6.19
C ALA A 285 0.81 6.58 -5.35
N SER A 286 0.26 5.36 -5.44
CA SER A 286 0.80 4.18 -4.74
C SER A 286 2.22 3.81 -5.20
N LEU A 287 2.56 4.05 -6.48
CA LEU A 287 3.92 3.89 -6.98
C LEU A 287 4.86 4.88 -6.30
N LEU A 288 4.52 6.18 -6.29
CA LEU A 288 5.34 7.22 -5.67
C LEU A 288 5.57 6.97 -4.19
N VAL A 289 4.50 6.63 -3.46
CA VAL A 289 4.59 6.26 -2.04
C VAL A 289 5.48 5.03 -1.82
N GLY A 290 5.38 4.03 -2.71
CA GLY A 290 6.13 2.78 -2.59
C GLY A 290 7.59 2.87 -3.01
N THR A 291 7.95 3.83 -3.86
CA THR A 291 9.31 4.04 -4.33
C THR A 291 10.05 5.11 -3.54
N GLY A 292 9.34 6.05 -2.90
CA GLY A 292 9.96 7.28 -2.45
C GLY A 292 10.60 8.02 -3.63
N ASP A 293 11.87 8.36 -3.52
CA ASP A 293 12.62 8.90 -4.66
C ASP A 293 13.02 7.77 -5.62
N LEU A 294 12.51 7.82 -6.86
CA LEU A 294 12.90 6.88 -7.92
C LEU A 294 14.39 6.92 -8.25
N ARG A 295 15.08 8.04 -7.97
CA ARG A 295 16.54 8.18 -8.13
C ARG A 295 17.34 7.32 -7.17
N ALA A 296 16.72 6.86 -6.07
CA ALA A 296 17.33 5.92 -5.14
C ALA A 296 17.57 4.52 -5.76
N PHE A 297 16.92 4.23 -6.88
CA PHE A 297 17.15 2.98 -7.61
C PHE A 297 18.19 3.21 -8.72
N SER A 298 19.24 2.43 -8.72
CA SER A 298 20.32 2.54 -9.73
C SER A 298 19.90 2.03 -11.12
N SER A 299 18.85 1.20 -11.20
CA SER A 299 18.38 0.61 -12.46
C SER A 299 16.95 0.09 -12.38
N ALA A 300 16.34 -0.15 -13.54
CA ALA A 300 15.06 -0.86 -13.67
C ALA A 300 15.10 -2.26 -13.01
N GLY A 301 16.25 -2.92 -13.06
CA GLY A 301 16.47 -4.20 -12.40
C GLY A 301 16.36 -4.11 -10.88
N HIS A 302 16.94 -3.08 -10.27
CA HIS A 302 16.84 -2.83 -8.83
C HIS A 302 15.39 -2.53 -8.41
N LEU A 303 14.69 -1.67 -9.14
CA LEU A 303 13.27 -1.40 -8.89
C LEU A 303 12.42 -2.67 -9.01
N ALA A 304 12.68 -3.49 -10.03
CA ALA A 304 11.98 -4.76 -10.22
C ALA A 304 12.29 -5.78 -9.10
N ALA A 305 13.53 -5.83 -8.61
CA ALA A 305 13.91 -6.66 -7.47
C ALA A 305 13.23 -6.18 -6.19
N ALA A 306 13.21 -4.87 -5.93
CA ALA A 306 12.49 -4.27 -4.80
C ALA A 306 10.99 -4.58 -4.85
N ALA A 307 10.39 -4.59 -6.06
CA ALA A 307 8.99 -5.00 -6.27
C ALA A 307 8.78 -6.53 -6.28
N GLY A 308 9.83 -7.34 -6.11
CA GLY A 308 9.73 -8.80 -6.11
C GLY A 308 9.32 -9.41 -7.45
N LEU A 309 9.63 -8.74 -8.55
CA LEU A 309 9.28 -9.17 -9.91
C LEU A 309 10.41 -9.90 -10.62
N VAL A 310 11.54 -10.10 -9.95
CA VAL A 310 12.70 -10.84 -10.46
C VAL A 310 12.88 -12.10 -9.61
N PRO A 311 13.05 -13.27 -10.24
CA PRO A 311 13.40 -14.46 -9.48
C PRO A 311 14.80 -14.32 -8.87
N VAL A 312 15.01 -14.94 -7.72
CA VAL A 312 16.27 -14.91 -6.99
C VAL A 312 17.03 -16.21 -7.28
N PRO A 313 18.30 -16.15 -7.72
CA PRO A 313 19.11 -17.34 -7.88
C PRO A 313 19.43 -17.95 -6.51
N ASN A 314 19.39 -19.26 -6.43
CA ASN A 314 19.83 -20.05 -5.29
C ASN A 314 20.83 -21.12 -5.80
N ASP A 315 21.83 -20.63 -6.51
CA ASP A 315 22.86 -21.45 -7.11
C ASP A 315 23.92 -21.80 -6.06
N SER A 316 24.38 -23.02 -6.06
CA SER A 316 25.45 -23.48 -5.19
C SER A 316 26.32 -24.53 -5.90
N GLY A 317 27.63 -24.33 -5.94
CA GLY A 317 28.58 -25.26 -6.54
C GLY A 317 28.25 -25.61 -8.00
N ARG A 318 27.88 -26.86 -8.25
CA ARG A 318 27.55 -27.35 -9.61
C ARG A 318 26.10 -27.09 -10.07
N ARG A 319 25.25 -26.54 -9.21
CA ARG A 319 23.84 -26.24 -9.53
C ARG A 319 23.70 -24.81 -9.96
N THR A 320 23.41 -24.57 -11.24
CA THR A 320 23.13 -23.25 -11.81
C THR A 320 21.69 -23.18 -12.33
N GLY A 321 21.09 -22.01 -12.33
CA GLY A 321 19.73 -21.78 -12.84
C GLY A 321 18.62 -22.17 -11.86
N ASN A 322 18.93 -22.44 -10.61
CA ASN A 322 17.94 -22.70 -9.56
C ASN A 322 17.31 -21.39 -9.08
N LEU A 323 16.23 -20.99 -9.75
CA LEU A 323 15.55 -19.74 -9.52
C LEU A 323 14.37 -19.89 -8.54
N HIS A 324 14.36 -19.12 -7.47
CA HIS A 324 13.29 -19.09 -6.47
C HIS A 324 12.45 -17.82 -6.56
N ARG A 325 11.20 -17.94 -6.08
CA ARG A 325 10.37 -16.77 -5.84
C ARG A 325 11.02 -15.91 -4.74
N PRO A 326 11.18 -14.58 -4.95
CA PRO A 326 11.69 -13.72 -3.90
C PRO A 326 10.76 -13.77 -2.68
N LEU A 327 11.37 -13.88 -1.49
CA LEU A 327 10.66 -13.82 -0.21
C LEU A 327 10.68 -12.41 0.37
N ARG A 328 11.60 -11.57 -0.09
CA ARG A 328 11.91 -10.24 0.45
C ARG A 328 11.71 -9.19 -0.63
N TYR A 329 10.59 -8.46 -0.55
CA TYR A 329 10.25 -7.40 -1.51
C TYR A 329 9.18 -6.48 -0.93
N SER A 330 9.00 -5.30 -1.53
CA SER A 330 7.89 -4.40 -1.24
C SER A 330 6.58 -4.98 -1.79
N ARG A 331 5.70 -5.48 -0.90
CA ARG A 331 4.37 -5.97 -1.29
C ARG A 331 3.52 -4.89 -1.96
N PRO A 332 3.51 -3.62 -1.48
CA PRO A 332 2.80 -2.54 -2.16
C PRO A 332 3.28 -2.32 -3.59
N LEU A 333 4.59 -2.21 -3.83
CA LEU A 333 5.13 -2.05 -5.19
C LEU A 333 4.79 -3.22 -6.10
N ARG A 334 4.89 -4.46 -5.60
CA ARG A 334 4.48 -5.63 -6.37
C ARG A 334 3.00 -5.55 -6.76
N HIS A 335 2.14 -5.14 -5.84
CA HIS A 335 0.72 -4.98 -6.08
C HIS A 335 0.44 -3.92 -7.15
N VAL A 336 1.09 -2.79 -7.09
CA VAL A 336 0.99 -1.71 -8.10
C VAL A 336 1.31 -2.24 -9.50
N PHE A 337 2.46 -2.87 -9.68
CA PHE A 337 2.86 -3.38 -10.99
C PHE A 337 2.00 -4.56 -11.47
N TYR A 338 1.56 -5.41 -10.53
CA TYR A 338 0.64 -6.52 -10.84
C TYR A 338 -0.70 -5.99 -11.37
N LEU A 339 -1.35 -5.07 -10.66
CA LEU A 339 -2.62 -4.49 -11.07
C LEU A 339 -2.49 -3.70 -12.36
N SER A 340 -1.42 -2.92 -12.51
CA SER A 340 -1.12 -2.21 -13.75
C SER A 340 -0.97 -3.16 -14.94
N ALA A 341 -0.30 -4.30 -14.77
CA ALA A 341 -0.18 -5.33 -15.80
C ALA A 341 -1.53 -5.99 -16.10
N GLN A 342 -2.28 -6.37 -15.08
CA GLN A 342 -3.59 -6.98 -15.22
C GLN A 342 -4.57 -6.06 -15.97
N THR A 343 -4.65 -4.79 -15.59
CA THR A 343 -5.54 -3.82 -16.24
C THR A 343 -5.12 -3.56 -17.70
N SER A 344 -3.82 -3.44 -17.95
CA SER A 344 -3.31 -3.14 -19.29
C SER A 344 -3.52 -4.28 -20.29
N MET A 345 -3.55 -5.54 -19.84
CA MET A 345 -3.77 -6.70 -20.73
C MET A 345 -5.25 -6.91 -21.08
N MET A 346 -6.19 -6.25 -20.41
CA MET A 346 -7.62 -6.37 -20.70
C MET A 346 -7.99 -5.72 -22.04
N ARG A 347 -7.21 -4.78 -22.53
CA ARG A 347 -7.40 -4.12 -23.81
C ARG A 347 -6.48 -4.71 -24.87
N ALA A 348 -6.92 -4.69 -26.14
CA ALA A 348 -6.07 -5.08 -27.26
C ALA A 348 -4.82 -4.19 -27.33
N GLY A 349 -3.69 -4.79 -27.70
CA GLY A 349 -2.41 -4.10 -27.86
C GLY A 349 -1.23 -4.89 -27.31
N PRO A 350 -0.03 -4.31 -27.31
CA PRO A 350 1.25 -4.99 -27.05
C PRO A 350 1.31 -5.73 -25.70
N ASN A 351 0.62 -5.20 -24.67
CA ASN A 351 0.59 -5.83 -23.35
C ASN A 351 -0.23 -7.14 -23.36
N ARG A 352 -1.40 -7.12 -24.05
CA ARG A 352 -2.23 -8.31 -24.21
C ARG A 352 -1.52 -9.35 -25.07
N ASP A 353 -0.89 -8.93 -26.15
CA ASP A 353 -0.16 -9.84 -27.06
C ASP A 353 0.99 -10.53 -26.33
N TYR A 354 1.74 -9.78 -25.50
CA TYR A 354 2.78 -10.36 -24.67
C TYR A 354 2.22 -11.37 -23.65
N TYR A 355 1.11 -11.01 -22.97
CA TYR A 355 0.44 -11.92 -22.05
C TYR A 355 -0.02 -13.20 -22.73
N LEU A 356 -0.71 -13.11 -23.87
CA LEU A 356 -1.18 -14.26 -24.63
C LEU A 356 -0.03 -15.13 -25.12
N LYS A 357 1.07 -14.53 -25.60
CA LYS A 357 2.29 -15.25 -25.98
C LYS A 357 2.87 -16.06 -24.81
N LYS A 358 2.86 -15.53 -23.59
CA LYS A 358 3.30 -16.27 -22.39
C LYS A 358 2.35 -17.40 -22.04
N ARG A 359 1.03 -17.18 -22.15
CA ARG A 359 0.00 -18.21 -21.92
C ARG A 359 0.13 -19.37 -22.91
N ALA A 360 0.33 -19.06 -24.19
CA ALA A 360 0.53 -20.04 -25.24
C ALA A 360 1.79 -20.92 -25.03
N ARG A 361 2.79 -20.42 -24.28
CA ARG A 361 4.00 -21.16 -23.90
C ARG A 361 3.85 -21.94 -22.59
N GLY A 362 2.61 -22.12 -22.07
CA GLY A 362 2.32 -22.91 -20.87
C GLY A 362 2.44 -22.16 -19.55
N ALA A 363 2.73 -20.84 -19.55
CA ALA A 363 2.75 -20.09 -18.31
C ALA A 363 1.35 -20.02 -17.67
N THR A 364 1.23 -20.13 -16.35
CA THR A 364 -0.01 -19.87 -15.63
C THR A 364 -0.42 -18.40 -15.75
N HIS A 365 -1.68 -18.07 -15.43
CA HIS A 365 -2.15 -16.68 -15.43
C HIS A 365 -1.23 -15.77 -14.60
N SER A 366 -0.95 -16.18 -13.36
CA SER A 366 -0.10 -15.40 -12.44
C SER A 366 1.33 -15.22 -12.97
N GLN A 367 1.92 -16.28 -13.56
CA GLN A 367 3.26 -16.20 -14.15
C GLN A 367 3.31 -15.24 -15.34
N ALA A 368 2.29 -15.29 -16.22
CA ALA A 368 2.20 -14.40 -17.38
C ALA A 368 2.03 -12.93 -16.96
N ILE A 369 1.18 -12.66 -15.93
CA ILE A 369 1.01 -11.29 -15.37
C ILE A 369 2.30 -10.80 -14.71
N ILE A 370 2.99 -11.62 -13.91
CA ILE A 370 4.27 -11.23 -13.28
C ILE A 370 5.34 -10.94 -14.34
N ALA A 371 5.41 -11.75 -15.41
CA ALA A 371 6.33 -11.48 -16.51
C ALA A 371 6.01 -10.18 -17.24
N LEU A 372 4.72 -9.87 -17.44
CA LEU A 372 4.31 -8.59 -17.99
C LEU A 372 4.62 -7.44 -17.03
N ALA A 373 4.34 -7.59 -15.73
CA ALA A 373 4.65 -6.61 -14.71
C ALA A 373 6.14 -6.26 -14.69
N ARG A 374 7.03 -7.27 -14.79
CA ARG A 374 8.48 -7.06 -14.87
C ARG A 374 8.84 -6.20 -16.08
N ARG A 375 8.32 -6.52 -17.27
CA ARG A 375 8.56 -5.72 -18.49
C ARG A 375 8.05 -4.29 -18.36
N ARG A 376 6.95 -4.08 -17.64
CA ARG A 376 6.39 -2.76 -17.40
C ARG A 376 7.27 -1.88 -16.52
N VAL A 377 8.03 -2.49 -15.59
CA VAL A 377 9.06 -1.75 -14.84
C VAL A 377 10.11 -1.18 -15.78
N ASP A 378 10.58 -1.95 -16.75
CA ASP A 378 11.58 -1.48 -17.72
C ASP A 378 11.04 -0.31 -18.57
N VAL A 379 9.78 -0.42 -19.03
CA VAL A 379 9.13 0.65 -19.79
C VAL A 379 8.97 1.91 -18.94
N LEU A 380 8.44 1.77 -17.71
CA LEU A 380 8.28 2.92 -16.80
C LEU A 380 9.61 3.60 -16.52
N TRP A 381 10.65 2.81 -16.24
CA TRP A 381 11.99 3.31 -15.98
C TRP A 381 12.53 4.13 -17.16
N ALA A 382 12.37 3.63 -18.38
CA ALA A 382 12.78 4.35 -19.60
C ALA A 382 12.01 5.67 -19.77
N LEU A 383 10.68 5.65 -19.57
CA LEU A 383 9.85 6.86 -19.67
C LEU A 383 10.28 7.94 -18.68
N LEU A 384 10.52 7.54 -17.41
CA LEU A 384 10.93 8.48 -16.37
C LEU A 384 12.35 9.03 -16.60
N ARG A 385 13.28 8.18 -17.06
CA ARG A 385 14.65 8.60 -17.36
C ARG A 385 14.73 9.53 -18.55
N GLU A 386 13.92 9.27 -19.59
CA GLU A 386 13.87 10.05 -20.81
C GLU A 386 12.88 11.25 -20.71
N ASN A 387 12.23 11.40 -19.56
CA ASN A 387 11.23 12.44 -19.28
C ASN A 387 10.16 12.54 -20.40
N ARG A 388 9.65 11.41 -20.86
CA ARG A 388 8.66 11.33 -21.94
C ARG A 388 7.43 10.51 -21.57
N THR A 389 6.32 10.79 -22.22
CA THR A 389 5.09 10.01 -22.09
C THR A 389 5.14 8.72 -22.93
N TRP A 390 4.30 7.77 -22.54
CA TRP A 390 4.17 6.51 -23.27
C TRP A 390 3.48 6.72 -24.63
N THR A 391 4.01 6.05 -25.66
CA THR A 391 3.44 6.00 -27.02
C THR A 391 3.30 4.55 -27.46
N THR A 392 2.30 4.24 -28.30
CA THR A 392 2.09 2.88 -28.84
C THR A 392 3.24 2.43 -29.74
N THR A 393 3.84 3.37 -30.46
CA THR A 393 5.01 3.10 -31.28
C THR A 393 6.24 3.60 -30.52
N PRO A 394 7.21 2.74 -30.19
CA PRO A 394 8.45 3.18 -29.58
C PRO A 394 9.15 4.19 -30.50
N PRO A 395 9.82 5.22 -29.95
CA PRO A 395 10.68 6.06 -30.77
C PRO A 395 11.70 5.17 -31.50
N ALA A 396 11.93 5.43 -32.77
CA ALA A 396 13.00 4.78 -33.51
C ALA A 396 14.29 4.94 -32.68
N LEU A 397 15.02 3.85 -32.46
CA LEU A 397 16.36 3.93 -31.90
C LEU A 397 17.13 4.91 -32.80
N ALA A 398 17.49 6.08 -32.27
CA ALA A 398 18.42 6.95 -32.95
C ALA A 398 19.66 6.10 -33.22
N GLN A 399 19.91 5.84 -34.50
CA GLN A 399 21.12 5.14 -34.91
C GLN A 399 22.26 5.99 -34.36
N ALA A 400 23.01 5.43 -33.42
CA ALA A 400 24.26 6.02 -32.98
C ALA A 400 25.17 6.05 -34.20
N THR A 401 25.31 7.27 -34.76
CA THR A 401 26.37 7.59 -35.70
C THR A 401 27.69 7.79 -34.92
#